data_d49054c98a2aa32a3f7bf0d61d3c6f7e
#
_entry.id   d49054c98a2aa32a3f7bf0d61d3c6f7e
#
_cell.length_a   1.000
_cell.length_b   1.000
_cell.length_c   1.000
_cell.angle_alpha   90.00
_cell.angle_beta   90.00
_cell.angle_gamma   90.00
#
_symmetry.space_group_name_H-M   'P 1'
#
loop_
_entity.id
_entity.type
_entity.pdbx_description
1 polymer ?
#
loop_
_entity_poly.entity_id
_entity_poly.type
_entity_poly.pdbx_seq_one_letter_code
_entity_poly.pdbx_strand_id
1 'polypeptide(L)'
;MTDTKPEEKIRLGGQYWRLWSASVISNLGDGVALIAYPWLASAVTRNGLLIALIAIAQRLPWLVFTLPAGVITDRVDRRKIMVTMDTVRAVVTLVVAFFVLAREGVLPAPDEIAAGIEIATEPVLYAVLLLASLLFGFAEVLRDNSAQTILPAIVEPKGLEKANAQMWGVEMVANSFIGPPLGSFLLAVGFAMPFFLDAGTFAVAAGLVFLITGSFRSREPGEVAEKIDWWGEIREGWDWLWHHPLLRPMAIILGLMNGLFAVTMATFVLFAQEVLGVSALTFAILGTGGAFGGLAATFWASKVSERLGSGTSLYLTMIFGAVTTLI
;
A
#
# COMPACT_ATOMS: atom_id res chain seq x y z
N MET A 1 15.79 -0.43 48.16
CA MET A 1 16.38 -1.32 47.17
C MET A 1 15.24 -1.91 46.41
N THR A 2 14.88 -1.33 45.28
CA THR A 2 13.87 -1.84 44.35
C THR A 2 14.51 -2.92 43.51
N ASP A 3 14.10 -4.14 43.76
CA ASP A 3 14.52 -5.34 43.01
C ASP A 3 13.97 -5.24 41.58
N THR A 4 14.74 -4.61 40.69
CA THR A 4 14.43 -4.61 39.23
C THR A 4 14.71 -5.99 38.69
N LYS A 5 13.66 -6.83 38.63
CA LYS A 5 13.73 -8.06 37.85
C LYS A 5 14.24 -7.73 36.42
N PRO A 6 15.23 -8.49 35.92
CA PRO A 6 15.70 -8.29 34.55
C PRO A 6 14.52 -8.40 33.60
N GLU A 7 14.34 -7.41 32.72
CA GLU A 7 13.34 -7.48 31.64
C GLU A 7 13.56 -8.76 30.84
N GLU A 8 12.59 -9.63 30.90
CA GLU A 8 12.60 -10.90 30.18
C GLU A 8 12.65 -10.59 28.68
N LYS A 9 13.76 -10.95 28.00
CA LYS A 9 13.92 -10.70 26.56
C LYS A 9 12.82 -11.39 25.78
N ILE A 10 11.84 -10.63 25.28
CA ILE A 10 10.72 -11.11 24.48
C ILE A 10 11.28 -11.72 23.18
N ARG A 11 11.08 -13.03 22.99
CA ARG A 11 11.45 -13.76 21.77
C ARG A 11 10.22 -13.93 20.88
N LEU A 12 10.30 -13.49 19.62
CA LEU A 12 9.17 -13.46 18.69
C LEU A 12 8.94 -14.78 17.93
N GLY A 13 9.73 -15.82 18.14
CA GLY A 13 9.53 -17.13 17.53
C GLY A 13 9.82 -17.22 16.02
N GLY A 14 9.99 -18.46 15.52
CA GLY A 14 10.37 -18.70 14.11
C GLY A 14 9.24 -18.40 13.10
N GLN A 15 7.99 -18.57 13.50
CA GLN A 15 6.83 -18.28 12.64
C GLN A 15 6.68 -16.77 12.37
N TYR A 16 6.92 -15.95 13.40
CA TYR A 16 6.97 -14.51 13.26
C TYR A 16 8.05 -14.08 12.26
N TRP A 17 9.25 -14.63 12.35
CA TRP A 17 10.33 -14.25 11.45
C TRP A 17 10.08 -14.66 10.00
N ARG A 18 9.34 -15.75 9.76
CA ARG A 18 8.87 -16.09 8.41
C ARG A 18 7.87 -15.07 7.87
N LEU A 19 6.89 -14.68 8.70
CA LEU A 19 5.93 -13.65 8.33
C LEU A 19 6.62 -12.30 8.09
N TRP A 20 7.53 -11.92 8.99
CA TRP A 20 8.30 -10.68 8.88
C TRP A 20 9.13 -10.65 7.60
N SER A 21 9.87 -11.71 7.28
CA SER A 21 10.66 -11.81 6.05
C SER A 21 9.78 -11.78 4.80
N ALA A 22 8.62 -12.43 4.82
CA ALA A 22 7.65 -12.36 3.74
C ALA A 22 7.17 -10.92 3.54
N SER A 23 6.87 -10.19 4.62
CA SER A 23 6.45 -8.79 4.56
C SER A 23 7.57 -7.86 4.09
N VAL A 24 8.82 -8.06 4.53
CA VAL A 24 9.98 -7.29 4.01
C VAL A 24 10.06 -7.40 2.49
N ILE A 25 10.00 -8.63 1.98
CA ILE A 25 10.20 -8.93 0.57
C ILE A 25 9.02 -8.42 -0.25
N SER A 26 7.78 -8.65 0.19
CA SER A 26 6.58 -8.15 -0.48
C SER A 26 6.55 -6.63 -0.53
N ASN A 27 6.78 -5.95 0.60
CA ASN A 27 6.80 -4.49 0.67
C ASN A 27 7.95 -3.86 -0.16
N LEU A 28 9.06 -4.58 -0.35
CA LEU A 28 10.11 -4.11 -1.26
C LEU A 28 9.60 -4.06 -2.70
N GLY A 29 8.87 -5.08 -3.15
CA GLY A 29 8.19 -5.11 -4.45
C GLY A 29 7.16 -3.98 -4.57
N ASP A 30 6.30 -3.82 -3.57
CA ASP A 30 5.33 -2.73 -3.50
C ASP A 30 6.00 -1.36 -3.61
N GLY A 31 7.13 -1.15 -2.93
CA GLY A 31 7.92 0.08 -3.03
C GLY A 31 8.52 0.33 -4.42
N VAL A 32 8.95 -0.73 -5.12
CA VAL A 32 9.37 -0.65 -6.53
C VAL A 32 8.19 -0.26 -7.42
N ALA A 33 7.03 -0.86 -7.18
CA ALA A 33 5.80 -0.60 -7.92
C ALA A 33 5.31 0.85 -7.77
N LEU A 34 5.54 1.51 -6.63
CA LEU A 34 5.20 2.93 -6.42
C LEU A 34 5.76 3.87 -7.47
N ILE A 35 6.91 3.54 -8.06
CA ILE A 35 7.51 4.31 -9.15
C ILE A 35 7.15 3.71 -10.51
N ALA A 36 7.20 2.38 -10.63
CA ALA A 36 7.04 1.68 -11.90
C ALA A 36 5.63 1.85 -12.50
N TYR A 37 4.57 1.74 -11.69
CA TYR A 37 3.20 1.87 -12.18
C TYR A 37 2.86 3.27 -12.71
N PRO A 38 3.13 4.38 -12.00
CA PRO A 38 2.90 5.72 -12.55
C PRO A 38 3.70 5.99 -13.82
N TRP A 39 4.96 5.57 -13.88
CA TRP A 39 5.80 5.75 -15.05
C TRP A 39 5.29 4.94 -16.24
N LEU A 40 4.91 3.68 -16.04
CA LEU A 40 4.31 2.88 -17.09
C LEU A 40 2.96 3.44 -17.53
N ALA A 41 2.11 3.90 -16.59
CA ALA A 41 0.84 4.54 -16.93
C ALA A 41 1.06 5.79 -17.82
N SER A 42 2.07 6.61 -17.50
CA SER A 42 2.42 7.80 -18.32
C SER A 42 3.05 7.44 -19.66
N ALA A 43 3.68 6.27 -19.81
CA ALA A 43 4.17 5.74 -21.08
C ALA A 43 3.05 5.19 -21.98
N VAL A 44 1.95 4.75 -21.36
CA VAL A 44 0.80 4.16 -22.06
C VAL A 44 -0.23 5.23 -22.46
N THR A 45 -0.34 6.31 -21.69
CA THR A 45 -1.27 7.41 -21.98
C THR A 45 -0.80 8.72 -21.33
N ARG A 46 -1.03 9.84 -22.01
CA ARG A 46 -0.82 11.19 -21.45
C ARG A 46 -2.12 11.84 -20.94
N ASN A 47 -3.22 11.09 -20.98
CA ASN A 47 -4.49 11.56 -20.44
C ASN A 47 -4.52 11.40 -18.92
N GLY A 48 -4.47 12.50 -18.18
CA GLY A 48 -4.47 12.51 -16.72
C GLY A 48 -5.68 11.80 -16.10
N LEU A 49 -6.85 11.83 -16.75
CA LEU A 49 -8.03 11.12 -16.28
C LEU A 49 -7.84 9.59 -16.35
N LEU A 50 -7.25 9.10 -17.45
CA LEU A 50 -6.99 7.67 -17.62
C LEU A 50 -5.92 7.18 -16.61
N ILE A 51 -4.89 7.98 -16.34
CA ILE A 51 -3.89 7.68 -15.29
C ILE A 51 -4.55 7.65 -13.91
N ALA A 52 -5.40 8.63 -13.62
CA ALA A 52 -6.16 8.67 -12.36
C ALA A 52 -7.08 7.45 -12.19
N LEU A 53 -7.71 6.96 -13.27
CA LEU A 53 -8.53 5.75 -13.22
C LEU A 53 -7.75 4.49 -12.85
N ILE A 54 -6.50 4.35 -13.27
CA ILE A 54 -5.62 3.24 -12.86
C ILE A 54 -5.38 3.31 -11.34
N ALA A 55 -5.04 4.50 -10.82
CA ALA A 55 -4.83 4.70 -9.39
C ALA A 55 -6.12 4.47 -8.57
N ILE A 56 -7.27 4.90 -9.07
CA ILE A 56 -8.56 4.64 -8.46
C ILE A 56 -8.87 3.14 -8.46
N ALA A 57 -8.63 2.43 -9.56
CA ALA A 57 -8.87 0.99 -9.66
C ALA A 57 -8.07 0.20 -8.62
N GLN A 58 -6.85 0.60 -8.31
CA GLN A 58 -6.03 -0.01 -7.27
C GLN A 58 -6.58 0.26 -5.86
N ARG A 59 -7.12 1.46 -5.60
CA ARG A 59 -7.62 1.87 -4.28
C ARG A 59 -9.08 1.55 -4.02
N LEU A 60 -9.90 1.41 -5.06
CA LEU A 60 -11.32 1.11 -4.96
C LEU A 60 -11.65 -0.14 -4.12
N PRO A 61 -10.91 -1.27 -4.24
CA PRO A 61 -11.14 -2.44 -3.40
C PRO A 61 -11.01 -2.16 -1.90
N TRP A 62 -10.11 -1.29 -1.49
CA TRP A 62 -9.97 -0.90 -0.08
C TRP A 62 -11.23 -0.22 0.46
N LEU A 63 -11.89 0.59 -0.35
CA LEU A 63 -13.12 1.27 0.05
C LEU A 63 -14.31 0.31 0.12
N VAL A 64 -14.45 -0.57 -0.89
CA VAL A 64 -15.67 -1.38 -1.06
C VAL A 64 -15.54 -2.75 -0.41
N PHE A 65 -14.34 -3.32 -0.38
CA PHE A 65 -14.13 -4.73 -0.03
C PHE A 65 -13.50 -4.95 1.35
N THR A 66 -13.15 -3.91 2.11
CA THR A 66 -12.53 -4.04 3.45
C THR A 66 -13.45 -4.80 4.43
N LEU A 67 -14.74 -4.46 4.46
CA LEU A 67 -15.71 -5.16 5.32
C LEU A 67 -15.92 -6.63 4.87
N PRO A 68 -16.23 -6.94 3.60
CA PRO A 68 -16.25 -8.31 3.11
C PRO A 68 -14.95 -9.09 3.37
N ALA A 69 -13.79 -8.46 3.21
CA ALA A 69 -12.51 -9.10 3.47
C ALA A 69 -12.36 -9.55 4.93
N GLY A 70 -12.83 -8.76 5.90
CA GLY A 70 -12.87 -9.13 7.30
C GLY A 70 -13.60 -10.45 7.53
N VAL A 71 -14.80 -10.60 6.97
CA VAL A 71 -15.59 -11.84 7.13
C VAL A 71 -14.96 -13.03 6.41
N ILE A 72 -14.32 -12.82 5.26
CA ILE A 72 -13.58 -13.89 4.57
C ILE A 72 -12.41 -14.36 5.44
N THR A 73 -11.67 -13.44 6.06
CA THR A 73 -10.52 -13.76 6.93
C THR A 73 -10.93 -14.42 8.23
N ASP A 74 -12.17 -14.24 8.69
CA ASP A 74 -12.72 -14.94 9.85
C ASP A 74 -13.16 -16.37 9.55
N ARG A 75 -13.51 -16.67 8.30
CA ARG A 75 -14.02 -17.99 7.89
C ARG A 75 -12.98 -18.89 7.25
N VAL A 76 -12.01 -18.30 6.57
CA VAL A 76 -10.96 -19.01 5.83
C VAL A 76 -9.67 -18.97 6.62
N ASP A 77 -8.83 -19.99 6.46
CA ASP A 77 -7.49 -20.02 7.04
C ASP A 77 -6.66 -18.85 6.51
N ARG A 78 -6.24 -17.94 7.40
CA ARG A 78 -5.52 -16.71 7.09
C ARG A 78 -4.22 -16.95 6.32
N ARG A 79 -3.49 -18.01 6.66
CA ARG A 79 -2.29 -18.42 5.92
C ARG A 79 -2.62 -18.76 4.47
N LYS A 80 -3.71 -19.51 4.24
CA LYS A 80 -4.14 -19.87 2.88
C LYS A 80 -4.53 -18.64 2.08
N ILE A 81 -5.24 -17.68 2.70
CA ILE A 81 -5.56 -16.40 2.05
C ILE A 81 -4.28 -15.69 1.64
N MET A 82 -3.32 -15.51 2.54
CA MET A 82 -2.06 -14.82 2.24
C MET A 82 -1.31 -15.49 1.09
N VAL A 83 -1.11 -16.81 1.15
CA VAL A 83 -0.42 -17.57 0.08
C VAL A 83 -1.15 -17.42 -1.26
N THR A 84 -2.47 -17.54 -1.27
CA THR A 84 -3.26 -17.40 -2.50
C THR A 84 -3.17 -15.99 -3.06
N MET A 85 -3.30 -14.96 -2.21
CA MET A 85 -3.27 -13.57 -2.64
C MET A 85 -1.88 -13.15 -3.12
N ASP A 86 -0.81 -13.53 -2.43
CA ASP A 86 0.55 -13.28 -2.89
C ASP A 86 0.83 -14.03 -4.22
N THR A 87 0.29 -15.24 -4.40
CA THR A 87 0.38 -15.96 -5.67
C THR A 87 -0.40 -15.24 -6.78
N VAL A 88 -1.61 -14.76 -6.50
CA VAL A 88 -2.41 -13.97 -7.45
C VAL A 88 -1.66 -12.70 -7.85
N ARG A 89 -1.10 -11.97 -6.87
CA ARG A 89 -0.30 -10.78 -7.13
C ARG A 89 0.92 -11.10 -7.99
N ALA A 90 1.65 -12.16 -7.69
CA ALA A 90 2.78 -12.63 -8.50
C ALA A 90 2.38 -12.92 -9.95
N VAL A 91 1.28 -13.65 -10.17
CA VAL A 91 0.80 -13.99 -11.51
C VAL A 91 0.32 -12.76 -12.27
N VAL A 92 -0.48 -11.89 -11.63
CA VAL A 92 -0.98 -10.66 -12.26
C VAL A 92 0.18 -9.73 -12.65
N THR A 93 1.14 -9.53 -11.76
CA THR A 93 2.32 -8.69 -12.03
C THR A 93 3.21 -9.32 -13.12
N LEU A 94 3.35 -10.65 -13.11
CA LEU A 94 4.10 -11.35 -14.16
C LEU A 94 3.42 -11.21 -15.55
N VAL A 95 2.10 -11.26 -15.60
CA VAL A 95 1.33 -10.99 -16.84
C VAL A 95 1.60 -9.58 -17.32
N VAL A 96 1.54 -8.58 -16.43
CA VAL A 96 1.89 -7.18 -16.76
C VAL A 96 3.32 -7.12 -17.29
N ALA A 97 4.30 -7.74 -16.61
CA ALA A 97 5.70 -7.75 -17.02
C ALA A 97 5.89 -8.28 -18.47
N PHE A 98 5.22 -9.38 -18.82
CA PHE A 98 5.29 -9.94 -20.18
C PHE A 98 4.59 -9.07 -21.23
N PHE A 99 3.45 -8.44 -20.90
CA PHE A 99 2.80 -7.49 -21.79
C PHE A 99 3.68 -6.27 -22.06
N VAL A 100 4.33 -5.73 -21.02
CA VAL A 100 5.27 -4.63 -21.12
C VAL A 100 6.47 -5.03 -21.97
N LEU A 101 7.09 -6.18 -21.67
CA LEU A 101 8.23 -6.70 -22.45
C LEU A 101 7.89 -6.87 -23.93
N ALA A 102 6.70 -7.39 -24.25
CA ALA A 102 6.26 -7.55 -25.64
C ALA A 102 6.05 -6.21 -26.38
N ARG A 103 5.94 -5.09 -25.67
CA ARG A 103 5.74 -3.73 -26.18
C ARG A 103 6.92 -2.82 -25.96
N GLU A 104 8.02 -3.30 -25.38
CA GLU A 104 9.19 -2.47 -25.02
C GLU A 104 9.80 -1.75 -26.24
N GLY A 105 9.70 -2.32 -27.45
CA GLY A 105 10.12 -1.66 -28.70
C GLY A 105 9.16 -0.61 -29.27
N VAL A 106 7.96 -0.45 -28.68
CA VAL A 106 6.92 0.50 -29.10
C VAL A 106 6.71 1.58 -28.04
N LEU A 107 6.96 1.27 -26.77
CA LEU A 107 6.89 2.23 -25.68
C LEU A 107 8.07 3.21 -25.78
N PRO A 108 7.83 4.51 -25.56
CA PRO A 108 8.92 5.48 -25.48
C PRO A 108 9.82 5.17 -24.29
N ALA A 109 11.11 5.45 -24.43
CA ALA A 109 12.06 5.29 -23.33
C ALA A 109 11.72 6.23 -22.14
N PRO A 110 12.10 5.89 -20.90
CA PRO A 110 11.77 6.71 -19.73
C PRO A 110 12.27 8.16 -19.81
N ASP A 111 13.39 8.41 -20.47
CA ASP A 111 13.96 9.73 -20.73
C ASP A 111 13.18 10.49 -21.82
N GLU A 112 12.69 9.82 -22.84
CA GLU A 112 11.82 10.41 -23.87
C GLU A 112 10.46 10.83 -23.26
N ILE A 113 9.92 10.03 -22.33
CA ILE A 113 8.71 10.38 -21.60
C ILE A 113 8.93 11.63 -20.76
N ALA A 114 10.07 11.73 -20.08
CA ALA A 114 10.45 12.92 -19.31
C ALA A 114 10.63 14.16 -20.21
N ALA A 115 10.98 13.99 -21.48
CA ALA A 115 11.07 15.07 -22.47
C ALA A 115 9.71 15.55 -22.99
N GLY A 116 8.59 14.97 -22.54
CA GLY A 116 7.23 15.44 -22.83
C GLY A 116 6.74 15.13 -24.26
N ILE A 117 7.19 14.02 -24.86
CA ILE A 117 6.71 13.61 -26.20
C ILE A 117 5.21 13.29 -26.18
N GLU A 118 4.51 13.62 -27.26
CA GLU A 118 3.12 13.21 -27.45
C GLU A 118 3.03 11.70 -27.67
N ILE A 119 2.19 11.03 -26.85
CA ILE A 119 1.99 9.60 -26.91
C ILE A 119 0.50 9.33 -27.13
N ALA A 120 0.20 8.58 -28.18
CA ALA A 120 -1.16 8.06 -28.37
C ALA A 120 -1.42 6.95 -27.33
N THR A 121 -2.63 6.95 -26.73
CA THR A 121 -3.01 5.92 -25.76
C THR A 121 -2.94 4.53 -26.41
N GLU A 122 -2.22 3.60 -25.78
CA GLU A 122 -2.17 2.20 -26.19
C GLU A 122 -3.29 1.43 -25.46
N PRO A 123 -4.42 1.13 -26.15
CA PRO A 123 -5.64 0.72 -25.46
C PRO A 123 -5.53 -0.67 -24.82
N VAL A 124 -4.78 -1.58 -25.43
CA VAL A 124 -4.66 -2.97 -24.92
C VAL A 124 -3.85 -2.98 -23.61
N LEU A 125 -2.68 -2.32 -23.61
CA LEU A 125 -1.83 -2.26 -22.42
C LEU A 125 -2.53 -1.46 -21.32
N TYR A 126 -3.24 -0.38 -21.68
CA TYR A 126 -4.07 0.37 -20.72
C TYR A 126 -5.12 -0.51 -20.03
N ALA A 127 -5.86 -1.32 -20.81
CA ALA A 127 -6.86 -2.22 -20.25
C ALA A 127 -6.23 -3.30 -19.34
N VAL A 128 -5.07 -3.84 -19.73
CA VAL A 128 -4.31 -4.79 -18.90
C VAL A 128 -3.89 -4.12 -17.58
N LEU A 129 -3.36 -2.90 -17.61
CA LEU A 129 -2.97 -2.17 -16.40
C LEU A 129 -4.16 -1.86 -15.50
N LEU A 130 -5.28 -1.43 -16.06
CA LEU A 130 -6.49 -1.12 -15.29
C LEU A 130 -7.04 -2.36 -14.58
N LEU A 131 -7.15 -3.49 -15.30
CA LEU A 131 -7.60 -4.76 -14.74
C LEU A 131 -6.61 -5.32 -13.72
N ALA A 132 -5.32 -5.25 -14.00
CA ALA A 132 -4.28 -5.68 -13.08
C ALA A 132 -4.32 -4.86 -11.78
N SER A 133 -4.46 -3.53 -11.87
CA SER A 133 -4.57 -2.65 -10.69
C SER A 133 -5.78 -2.98 -9.83
N LEU A 134 -6.93 -3.27 -10.44
CA LEU A 134 -8.13 -3.68 -9.71
C LEU A 134 -7.95 -5.02 -9.00
N LEU A 135 -7.42 -6.03 -9.70
CA LEU A 135 -7.16 -7.37 -9.14
C LEU A 135 -6.11 -7.30 -8.03
N PHE A 136 -5.07 -6.49 -8.22
CA PHE A 136 -4.03 -6.25 -7.24
C PHE A 136 -4.62 -5.65 -5.96
N GLY A 137 -5.44 -4.62 -6.07
CA GLY A 137 -6.10 -4.01 -4.91
C GLY A 137 -6.99 -5.00 -4.13
N PHE A 138 -7.74 -5.88 -4.80
CA PHE A 138 -8.50 -6.94 -4.12
C PHE A 138 -7.61 -7.93 -3.39
N ALA A 139 -6.52 -8.35 -4.01
CA ALA A 139 -5.58 -9.28 -3.41
C ALA A 139 -4.86 -8.63 -2.20
N GLU A 140 -4.49 -7.36 -2.30
CA GLU A 140 -3.86 -6.58 -1.25
C GLU A 140 -4.75 -6.48 -0.01
N VAL A 141 -6.02 -6.10 -0.15
CA VAL A 141 -6.98 -6.01 0.96
C VAL A 141 -7.09 -7.33 1.73
N LEU A 142 -7.26 -8.45 1.04
CA LEU A 142 -7.36 -9.77 1.67
C LEU A 142 -6.07 -10.19 2.34
N ARG A 143 -4.94 -9.97 1.69
CA ARG A 143 -3.62 -10.31 2.20
C ARG A 143 -3.30 -9.53 3.48
N ASP A 144 -3.54 -8.22 3.50
CA ASP A 144 -3.18 -7.35 4.62
C ASP A 144 -4.10 -7.55 5.82
N ASN A 145 -5.41 -7.72 5.61
CA ASN A 145 -6.31 -8.16 6.68
C ASN A 145 -5.85 -9.48 7.31
N SER A 146 -5.45 -10.44 6.47
CA SER A 146 -4.96 -11.74 6.96
C SER A 146 -3.64 -11.60 7.72
N ALA A 147 -2.71 -10.77 7.27
CA ALA A 147 -1.42 -10.53 7.91
C ALA A 147 -1.56 -9.87 9.28
N GLN A 148 -2.47 -8.90 9.42
CA GLN A 148 -2.73 -8.24 10.70
C GLN A 148 -3.41 -9.19 11.70
N THR A 149 -4.34 -10.02 11.22
CA THR A 149 -5.13 -10.91 12.09
C THR A 149 -4.43 -12.22 12.43
N ILE A 150 -3.41 -12.66 11.67
CA ILE A 150 -2.60 -13.85 12.00
C ILE A 150 -1.57 -13.55 13.11
N LEU A 151 -1.12 -12.30 13.23
CA LEU A 151 -0.04 -11.91 14.14
C LEU A 151 -0.29 -12.30 15.61
N PRO A 152 -1.49 -12.05 16.19
CA PRO A 152 -1.80 -12.48 17.56
C PRO A 152 -1.82 -14.00 17.77
N ALA A 153 -1.93 -14.79 16.70
CA ALA A 153 -1.91 -16.25 16.77
C ALA A 153 -0.50 -16.87 16.72
N ILE A 154 0.52 -16.08 16.30
CA ILE A 154 1.90 -16.55 16.16
C ILE A 154 2.87 -15.85 17.11
N VAL A 155 2.42 -14.81 17.83
CA VAL A 155 3.22 -14.02 18.78
C VAL A 155 2.51 -14.00 20.13
N GLU A 156 3.26 -14.20 21.21
CA GLU A 156 2.73 -14.07 22.56
C GLU A 156 2.22 -12.64 22.83
N PRO A 157 1.16 -12.45 23.66
CA PRO A 157 0.56 -11.14 23.93
C PRO A 157 1.58 -10.06 24.33
N LYS A 158 2.56 -10.41 25.15
CA LYS A 158 3.65 -9.51 25.59
C LYS A 158 4.57 -9.03 24.44
N GLY A 159 4.60 -9.77 23.33
CA GLY A 159 5.44 -9.49 22.16
C GLY A 159 4.75 -8.71 21.05
N LEU A 160 3.43 -8.56 21.11
CA LEU A 160 2.62 -7.99 20.02
C LEU A 160 3.00 -6.54 19.70
N GLU A 161 3.24 -5.70 20.70
CA GLU A 161 3.64 -4.33 20.48
C GLU A 161 4.97 -4.24 19.70
N LYS A 162 5.97 -5.02 20.14
CA LYS A 162 7.26 -5.11 19.46
C LYS A 162 7.12 -5.68 18.04
N ALA A 163 6.32 -6.72 17.85
CA ALA A 163 6.08 -7.34 16.56
C ALA A 163 5.42 -6.36 15.59
N ASN A 164 4.37 -5.67 16.03
CA ASN A 164 3.70 -4.64 15.23
C ASN A 164 4.66 -3.50 14.85
N ALA A 165 5.42 -2.97 15.82
CA ALA A 165 6.38 -1.90 15.55
C ALA A 165 7.44 -2.30 14.51
N GLN A 166 7.91 -3.56 14.54
CA GLN A 166 8.84 -4.07 13.55
C GLN A 166 8.21 -4.28 12.17
N MET A 167 6.94 -4.74 12.11
CA MET A 167 6.21 -4.88 10.84
C MET A 167 6.00 -3.51 10.19
N TRP A 168 5.55 -2.51 10.94
CA TRP A 168 5.40 -1.14 10.45
C TRP A 168 6.73 -0.51 10.02
N GLY A 169 7.79 -0.73 10.81
CA GLY A 169 9.12 -0.22 10.48
C GLY A 169 9.64 -0.77 9.15
N VAL A 170 9.46 -2.06 8.91
CA VAL A 170 9.84 -2.70 7.65
C VAL A 170 9.04 -2.18 6.47
N GLU A 171 7.72 -2.08 6.62
CA GLU A 171 6.84 -1.55 5.60
C GLU A 171 7.27 -0.12 5.20
N MET A 172 7.51 0.75 6.19
CA MET A 172 7.98 2.11 5.94
C MET A 172 9.33 2.14 5.22
N VAL A 173 10.30 1.34 5.67
CA VAL A 173 11.65 1.31 5.08
C VAL A 173 11.61 0.75 3.66
N ALA A 174 10.90 -0.36 3.44
CA ALA A 174 10.81 -0.99 2.13
C ALA A 174 10.04 -0.11 1.13
N ASN A 175 8.86 0.37 1.50
CA ASN A 175 8.00 1.13 0.59
C ASN A 175 8.49 2.56 0.33
N SER A 176 9.12 3.22 1.32
CA SER A 176 9.41 4.65 1.19
C SER A 176 10.88 4.97 0.96
N PHE A 177 11.80 4.08 1.34
CA PHE A 177 13.24 4.38 1.28
C PHE A 177 14.01 3.48 0.32
N ILE A 178 13.77 2.18 0.27
CA ILE A 178 14.54 1.23 -0.55
C ILE A 178 13.85 0.99 -1.90
N GLY A 179 12.56 0.74 -1.88
CA GLY A 179 11.78 0.37 -3.06
C GLY A 179 11.82 1.42 -4.19
N PRO A 180 11.50 2.71 -3.91
CA PRO A 180 11.47 3.73 -4.95
C PRO A 180 12.79 3.93 -5.69
N PRO A 181 13.96 4.07 -5.04
CA PRO A 181 15.25 4.13 -5.73
C PRO A 181 15.56 2.88 -6.55
N LEU A 182 15.23 1.69 -6.00
CA LEU A 182 15.40 0.44 -6.73
C LEU A 182 14.48 0.37 -7.95
N GLY A 183 13.23 0.81 -7.82
CA GLY A 183 12.27 0.91 -8.92
C GLY A 183 12.77 1.81 -10.04
N SER A 184 13.31 2.98 -9.70
CA SER A 184 13.91 3.90 -10.68
C SER A 184 15.12 3.30 -11.37
N PHE A 185 15.99 2.63 -10.65
CA PHE A 185 17.15 1.93 -11.22
C PHE A 185 16.70 0.84 -12.21
N LEU A 186 15.69 0.05 -11.85
CA LEU A 186 15.16 -1.00 -12.72
C LEU A 186 14.47 -0.43 -13.96
N LEU A 187 13.75 0.70 -13.84
CA LEU A 187 13.19 1.40 -15.00
C LEU A 187 14.25 1.88 -15.99
N ALA A 188 15.43 2.29 -15.49
CA ALA A 188 16.56 2.66 -16.36
C ALA A 188 17.15 1.46 -17.13
N VAL A 189 16.94 0.24 -16.65
CA VAL A 189 17.32 -1.01 -17.35
C VAL A 189 16.27 -1.40 -18.39
N GLY A 190 14.98 -1.21 -18.08
CA GLY A 190 13.86 -1.50 -18.96
C GLY A 190 12.54 -1.44 -18.22
N PHE A 191 11.46 -1.09 -18.93
CA PHE A 191 10.12 -0.96 -18.32
C PHE A 191 9.60 -2.26 -17.68
N ALA A 192 9.97 -3.42 -18.21
CA ALA A 192 9.51 -4.71 -17.70
C ALA A 192 10.23 -5.14 -16.41
N MET A 193 11.45 -4.65 -16.17
CA MET A 193 12.30 -5.12 -15.07
C MET A 193 11.71 -4.92 -13.68
N PRO A 194 11.12 -3.76 -13.34
CA PRO A 194 10.46 -3.58 -12.04
C PRO A 194 9.36 -4.61 -11.79
N PHE A 195 8.57 -4.92 -12.82
CA PHE A 195 7.44 -5.86 -12.70
C PHE A 195 7.91 -7.31 -12.57
N PHE A 196 9.01 -7.71 -13.21
CA PHE A 196 9.60 -9.02 -12.98
C PHE A 196 10.14 -9.17 -11.57
N LEU A 197 10.82 -8.15 -11.04
CA LEU A 197 11.28 -8.16 -9.65
C LEU A 197 10.09 -8.26 -8.70
N ASP A 198 9.08 -7.42 -8.87
CA ASP A 198 7.89 -7.36 -8.01
C ASP A 198 7.13 -8.71 -8.02
N ALA A 199 6.91 -9.31 -9.19
CA ALA A 199 6.35 -10.66 -9.29
C ALA A 199 7.19 -11.70 -8.53
N GLY A 200 8.50 -11.60 -8.62
CA GLY A 200 9.44 -12.46 -7.87
C GLY A 200 9.33 -12.27 -6.37
N THR A 201 9.19 -11.03 -5.90
CA THR A 201 9.02 -10.74 -4.46
C THR A 201 7.75 -11.35 -3.90
N PHE A 202 6.62 -11.26 -4.62
CA PHE A 202 5.37 -11.89 -4.21
C PHE A 202 5.45 -13.42 -4.22
N ALA A 203 6.10 -14.02 -5.22
CA ALA A 203 6.30 -15.46 -5.26
C ALA A 203 7.14 -15.97 -4.07
N VAL A 204 8.21 -15.25 -3.71
CA VAL A 204 9.02 -15.56 -2.53
C VAL A 204 8.23 -15.35 -1.24
N ALA A 205 7.47 -14.26 -1.13
CA ALA A 205 6.61 -13.98 0.02
C ALA A 205 5.57 -15.10 0.21
N ALA A 206 4.89 -15.54 -0.86
CA ALA A 206 3.97 -16.67 -0.84
C ALA A 206 4.65 -17.95 -0.32
N GLY A 207 5.87 -18.24 -0.78
CA GLY A 207 6.66 -19.38 -0.32
C GLY A 207 7.01 -19.30 1.18
N LEU A 208 7.42 -18.13 1.68
CA LEU A 208 7.73 -17.92 3.09
C LEU A 208 6.50 -18.05 3.98
N VAL A 209 5.35 -17.51 3.56
CA VAL A 209 4.08 -17.67 4.27
C VAL A 209 3.62 -19.13 4.23
N PHE A 210 3.81 -19.84 3.13
CA PHE A 210 3.51 -21.27 3.02
C PHE A 210 4.29 -22.12 4.03
N LEU A 211 5.49 -21.71 4.43
CA LEU A 211 6.31 -22.38 5.45
C LEU A 211 5.84 -22.11 6.89
N ILE A 212 4.88 -21.21 7.13
CA ILE A 212 4.26 -21.01 8.44
C ILE A 212 3.39 -22.24 8.73
N THR A 213 3.59 -22.89 9.86
CA THR A 213 2.89 -24.13 10.24
C THR A 213 1.75 -23.81 11.18
N GLY A 214 0.61 -24.50 11.04
CA GLY A 214 -0.58 -24.35 11.86
C GLY A 214 -1.83 -24.08 11.03
N SER A 215 -2.98 -24.07 11.69
CA SER A 215 -4.27 -23.64 11.13
C SER A 215 -4.68 -22.34 11.84
N PHE A 216 -4.94 -21.31 11.05
CA PHE A 216 -5.20 -19.96 11.54
C PHE A 216 -6.62 -19.50 11.17
N ARG A 217 -7.60 -20.36 11.51
CA ARG A 217 -9.03 -20.03 11.42
C ARG A 217 -9.49 -19.39 12.71
N SER A 218 -10.35 -18.38 12.63
CA SER A 218 -10.96 -17.76 13.81
C SER A 218 -12.05 -18.63 14.43
N ARG A 219 -12.69 -19.50 13.63
CA ARG A 219 -13.80 -20.37 14.06
C ARG A 219 -13.48 -21.84 13.84
N GLU A 220 -13.94 -22.69 14.74
CA GLU A 220 -13.85 -24.14 14.56
C GLU A 220 -14.84 -24.65 13.50
N PRO A 221 -14.49 -25.75 12.78
CA PRO A 221 -15.41 -26.38 11.84
C PRO A 221 -16.65 -26.90 12.57
N GLY A 222 -17.81 -26.31 12.33
CA GLY A 222 -19.08 -26.73 12.95
C GLY A 222 -19.79 -25.63 13.74
N GLU A 223 -19.17 -24.53 14.08
CA GLU A 223 -19.88 -23.37 14.62
C GLU A 223 -20.83 -22.79 13.56
N VAL A 224 -22.11 -22.74 13.94
CA VAL A 224 -23.17 -22.16 13.10
C VAL A 224 -22.84 -20.70 12.90
N ALA A 225 -22.49 -20.35 11.66
CA ALA A 225 -22.29 -18.94 11.29
C ALA A 225 -23.64 -18.23 11.46
N GLU A 226 -23.77 -17.34 12.41
CA GLU A 226 -24.88 -16.38 12.41
C GLU A 226 -24.98 -15.75 11.02
N LYS A 227 -26.20 -15.68 10.50
CA LYS A 227 -26.45 -14.98 9.23
C LYS A 227 -26.11 -13.51 9.46
N ILE A 228 -24.96 -13.10 8.96
CA ILE A 228 -24.59 -11.68 8.99
C ILE A 228 -25.49 -10.98 8.01
N ASP A 229 -26.31 -10.08 8.50
CA ASP A 229 -27.04 -9.13 7.67
C ASP A 229 -26.12 -7.96 7.31
N TRP A 230 -25.28 -8.19 6.30
CA TRP A 230 -24.32 -7.19 5.79
C TRP A 230 -24.94 -5.83 5.51
N TRP A 231 -26.10 -5.84 4.88
CA TRP A 231 -26.78 -4.62 4.55
C TRP A 231 -27.37 -3.95 5.77
N GLY A 232 -27.85 -4.72 6.74
CA GLY A 232 -28.32 -4.20 8.03
C GLY A 232 -27.19 -3.55 8.80
N GLU A 233 -26.07 -4.26 8.98
CA GLU A 233 -24.90 -3.73 9.71
C GLU A 233 -24.24 -2.51 9.04
N ILE A 234 -24.12 -2.52 7.70
CA ILE A 234 -23.61 -1.35 6.96
C ILE A 234 -24.56 -0.17 7.11
N ARG A 235 -25.87 -0.40 7.01
CA ARG A 235 -26.89 0.65 7.14
C ARG A 235 -26.91 1.22 8.54
N GLU A 236 -26.85 0.37 9.58
CA GLU A 236 -26.78 0.82 10.97
C GLU A 236 -25.53 1.66 11.24
N GLY A 237 -24.36 1.18 10.79
CA GLY A 237 -23.10 1.93 10.91
C GLY A 237 -23.12 3.27 10.16
N TRP A 238 -23.71 3.29 8.96
CA TRP A 238 -23.90 4.50 8.17
C TRP A 238 -24.84 5.49 8.87
N ASP A 239 -25.98 5.00 9.34
CA ASP A 239 -27.00 5.83 10.02
C ASP A 239 -26.43 6.42 11.31
N TRP A 240 -25.71 5.60 12.08
CA TRP A 240 -25.02 6.06 13.28
C TRP A 240 -23.99 7.17 12.97
N LEU A 241 -23.11 6.95 11.96
CA LEU A 241 -22.10 7.93 11.56
C LEU A 241 -22.75 9.23 11.07
N TRP A 242 -23.83 9.10 10.28
CA TRP A 242 -24.52 10.25 9.69
C TRP A 242 -25.22 11.15 10.71
N HIS A 243 -25.69 10.57 11.81
CA HIS A 243 -26.31 11.31 12.92
C HIS A 243 -25.31 11.73 14.01
N HIS A 244 -24.04 11.27 13.93
CA HIS A 244 -23.05 11.64 14.93
C HIS A 244 -22.52 13.06 14.69
N PRO A 245 -22.74 14.02 15.64
CA PRO A 245 -22.49 15.45 15.42
C PRO A 245 -21.03 15.81 15.17
N LEU A 246 -20.09 15.03 15.71
CA LEU A 246 -18.65 15.25 15.57
C LEU A 246 -18.04 14.38 14.46
N LEU A 247 -18.38 13.09 14.38
CA LEU A 247 -17.72 12.16 13.47
C LEU A 247 -18.14 12.35 12.01
N ARG A 248 -19.40 12.75 11.76
CA ARG A 248 -19.88 13.06 10.41
C ARG A 248 -19.05 14.15 9.71
N PRO A 249 -18.90 15.38 10.26
CA PRO A 249 -18.08 16.40 9.62
C PRO A 249 -16.63 16.00 9.51
N MET A 250 -16.06 15.30 10.50
CA MET A 250 -14.69 14.78 10.42
C MET A 250 -14.54 13.77 9.28
N ALA A 251 -15.46 12.82 9.13
CA ALA A 251 -15.42 11.84 8.06
C ALA A 251 -15.53 12.49 6.67
N ILE A 252 -16.40 13.50 6.52
CA ILE A 252 -16.55 14.24 5.26
C ILE A 252 -15.28 15.01 4.93
N ILE A 253 -14.73 15.76 5.87
CA ILE A 253 -13.50 16.55 5.67
C ILE A 253 -12.33 15.61 5.34
N LEU A 254 -12.16 14.54 6.11
CA LEU A 254 -11.08 13.56 5.89
C LEU A 254 -11.23 12.86 4.54
N GLY A 255 -12.47 12.50 4.16
CA GLY A 255 -12.76 11.90 2.86
C GLY A 255 -12.43 12.84 1.70
N LEU A 256 -12.82 14.11 1.79
CA LEU A 256 -12.49 15.13 0.79
C LEU A 256 -10.97 15.35 0.69
N MET A 257 -10.28 15.50 1.82
CA MET A 257 -8.83 15.67 1.84
C MET A 257 -8.09 14.48 1.22
N ASN A 258 -8.47 13.25 1.59
CA ASN A 258 -7.88 12.05 1.01
C ASN A 258 -8.17 11.94 -0.49
N GLY A 259 -9.40 12.29 -0.92
CA GLY A 259 -9.76 12.30 -2.33
C GLY A 259 -8.94 13.30 -3.14
N LEU A 260 -8.81 14.54 -2.67
CA LEU A 260 -8.00 15.57 -3.31
C LEU A 260 -6.51 15.18 -3.34
N PHE A 261 -6.00 14.64 -2.25
CA PHE A 261 -4.63 14.14 -2.19
C PHE A 261 -4.39 12.99 -3.18
N ALA A 262 -5.35 12.05 -3.29
CA ALA A 262 -5.26 10.95 -4.24
C ALA A 262 -5.22 11.44 -5.71
N VAL A 263 -6.04 12.44 -6.06
CA VAL A 263 -6.00 13.06 -7.40
C VAL A 263 -4.65 13.73 -7.66
N THR A 264 -4.14 14.49 -6.70
CA THR A 264 -2.82 15.13 -6.81
C THR A 264 -1.72 14.09 -7.02
N MET A 265 -1.71 13.02 -6.22
CA MET A 265 -0.70 11.96 -6.35
C MET A 265 -0.81 11.20 -7.67
N ALA A 266 -2.03 10.93 -8.15
CA ALA A 266 -2.24 10.24 -9.43
C ALA A 266 -1.69 11.03 -10.62
N THR A 267 -1.80 12.37 -10.60
CA THR A 267 -1.31 13.24 -11.67
C THR A 267 0.08 13.78 -11.44
N PHE A 268 0.67 13.56 -10.27
CA PHE A 268 1.99 14.07 -9.91
C PHE A 268 3.10 13.58 -10.85
N VAL A 269 2.97 12.37 -11.40
CA VAL A 269 3.93 11.85 -12.37
C VAL A 269 3.97 12.72 -13.65
N LEU A 270 2.81 13.16 -14.15
CA LEU A 270 2.76 14.05 -15.32
C LEU A 270 3.35 15.43 -15.00
N PHE A 271 3.01 15.99 -13.85
CA PHE A 271 3.58 17.26 -13.40
C PHE A 271 5.10 17.16 -13.27
N ALA A 272 5.62 16.10 -12.69
CA ALA A 272 7.04 15.86 -12.53
C ALA A 272 7.77 15.74 -13.89
N GLN A 273 7.14 15.09 -14.86
CA GLN A 273 7.70 14.92 -16.21
C GLN A 273 7.56 16.19 -17.07
N GLU A 274 6.38 16.80 -17.12
CA GLU A 274 6.08 17.88 -18.07
C GLU A 274 6.48 19.27 -17.58
N VAL A 275 6.37 19.51 -16.27
CA VAL A 275 6.65 20.81 -15.67
C VAL A 275 8.05 20.87 -15.07
N LEU A 276 8.44 19.83 -14.32
CA LEU A 276 9.74 19.79 -13.66
C LEU A 276 10.83 19.15 -14.53
N GLY A 277 10.48 18.40 -15.58
CA GLY A 277 11.43 17.72 -16.47
C GLY A 277 12.33 16.72 -15.77
N VAL A 278 11.81 16.06 -14.70
CA VAL A 278 12.64 15.19 -13.86
C VAL A 278 12.67 13.74 -14.36
N SER A 279 13.83 13.10 -14.19
CA SER A 279 13.98 11.67 -14.46
C SER A 279 13.25 10.80 -13.40
N ALA A 280 13.09 9.50 -13.70
CA ALA A 280 12.53 8.55 -12.75
C ALA A 280 13.28 8.51 -11.41
N LEU A 281 14.62 8.64 -11.45
CA LEU A 281 15.44 8.69 -10.24
C LEU A 281 15.16 9.94 -9.41
N THR A 282 15.08 11.10 -10.04
CA THR A 282 14.76 12.36 -9.34
C THR A 282 13.34 12.31 -8.76
N PHE A 283 12.38 11.74 -9.49
CA PHE A 283 11.03 11.51 -9.02
C PHE A 283 11.01 10.62 -7.76
N ALA A 284 11.78 9.53 -7.73
CA ALA A 284 11.91 8.68 -6.57
C ALA A 284 12.55 9.40 -5.37
N ILE A 285 13.57 10.23 -5.60
CA ILE A 285 14.21 11.03 -4.55
C ILE A 285 13.22 12.03 -3.96
N LEU A 286 12.40 12.68 -4.78
CA LEU A 286 11.35 13.59 -4.32
C LEU A 286 10.34 12.88 -3.40
N GLY A 287 9.89 11.68 -3.80
CA GLY A 287 9.01 10.84 -2.96
C GLY A 287 9.67 10.43 -1.64
N THR A 288 10.95 10.04 -1.68
CA THR A 288 11.74 9.70 -0.49
C THR A 288 11.90 10.90 0.45
N GLY A 289 12.05 12.12 -0.09
CA GLY A 289 12.08 13.35 0.70
C GLY A 289 10.83 13.55 1.56
N GLY A 290 9.65 13.22 1.03
CA GLY A 290 8.39 13.22 1.77
C GLY A 290 8.39 12.23 2.95
N ALA A 291 8.96 11.04 2.75
CA ALA A 291 9.11 10.04 3.80
C ALA A 291 10.06 10.50 4.93
N PHE A 292 11.17 11.15 4.60
CA PHE A 292 12.05 11.76 5.59
C PHE A 292 11.34 12.87 6.39
N GLY A 293 10.54 13.72 5.72
CA GLY A 293 9.72 14.73 6.37
C GLY A 293 8.72 14.11 7.36
N GLY A 294 8.05 13.03 6.95
CA GLY A 294 7.13 12.27 7.80
C GLY A 294 7.82 11.68 9.03
N LEU A 295 8.99 11.06 8.87
CA LEU A 295 9.79 10.56 9.99
C LEU A 295 10.22 11.69 10.94
N ALA A 296 10.73 12.79 10.41
CA ALA A 296 11.11 13.95 11.23
C ALA A 296 9.91 14.48 12.02
N ALA A 297 8.73 14.57 11.39
CA ALA A 297 7.52 15.01 12.04
C ALA A 297 7.12 14.15 13.24
N THR A 298 7.38 12.83 13.23
CA THR A 298 7.04 11.94 14.36
C THR A 298 7.80 12.31 15.64
N PHE A 299 9.05 12.76 15.53
CA PHE A 299 9.86 13.18 16.68
C PHE A 299 9.40 14.51 17.32
N TRP A 300 8.70 15.35 16.53
CA TRP A 300 8.27 16.67 16.98
C TRP A 300 6.78 16.72 17.31
N ALA A 301 5.98 15.85 16.72
CA ALA A 301 4.52 15.88 16.81
C ALA A 301 4.00 15.80 18.25
N SER A 302 4.55 14.91 19.08
CA SER A 302 4.18 14.79 20.49
C SER A 302 4.49 16.07 21.27
N LYS A 303 5.70 16.61 21.12
CA LYS A 303 6.13 17.85 21.80
C LYS A 303 5.32 19.06 21.39
N VAL A 304 4.96 19.16 20.11
CA VAL A 304 4.09 20.23 19.58
C VAL A 304 2.68 20.07 20.14
N SER A 305 2.12 18.87 20.10
CA SER A 305 0.79 18.58 20.63
C SER A 305 0.69 18.81 22.14
N GLU A 306 1.72 18.47 22.92
CA GLU A 306 1.78 18.75 24.35
C GLU A 306 1.81 20.25 24.66
N ARG A 307 2.51 21.05 23.86
CA ARG A 307 2.64 22.50 24.08
C ARG A 307 1.46 23.31 23.59
N LEU A 308 0.89 22.98 22.45
CA LEU A 308 -0.14 23.78 21.78
C LEU A 308 -1.55 23.20 21.94
N GLY A 309 -1.66 21.99 22.47
CA GLY A 309 -2.91 21.23 22.52
C GLY A 309 -3.20 20.55 21.17
N SER A 310 -3.92 19.42 21.23
CA SER A 310 -4.20 18.59 20.03
C SER A 310 -5.01 19.32 18.96
N GLY A 311 -6.00 20.16 19.36
CA GLY A 311 -6.83 20.92 18.42
C GLY A 311 -6.01 21.97 17.64
N THR A 312 -5.21 22.78 18.35
CA THR A 312 -4.38 23.82 17.71
C THR A 312 -3.31 23.19 16.81
N SER A 313 -2.70 22.10 17.25
CA SER A 313 -1.73 21.37 16.44
C SER A 313 -2.32 20.84 15.14
N LEU A 314 -3.53 20.31 15.18
CA LEU A 314 -4.27 19.85 13.99
C LEU A 314 -4.53 21.02 13.02
N TYR A 315 -5.02 22.16 13.51
CA TYR A 315 -5.26 23.36 12.69
C TYR A 315 -3.98 23.85 12.02
N LEU A 316 -2.88 23.96 12.76
CA LEU A 316 -1.59 24.39 12.22
C LEU A 316 -1.07 23.44 11.13
N THR A 317 -1.21 22.13 11.33
CA THR A 317 -0.80 21.13 10.34
C THR A 317 -1.62 21.25 9.06
N MET A 318 -2.94 21.47 9.17
CA MET A 318 -3.82 21.66 8.02
C MET A 318 -3.48 22.94 7.24
N ILE A 319 -3.26 24.07 7.93
CA ILE A 319 -2.88 25.34 7.31
C ILE A 319 -1.53 25.21 6.63
N PHE A 320 -0.55 24.61 7.31
CA PHE A 320 0.79 24.42 6.74
C PHE A 320 0.74 23.52 5.50
N GLY A 321 -0.03 22.42 5.55
CA GLY A 321 -0.26 21.57 4.39
C GLY A 321 -0.89 22.31 3.21
N ALA A 322 -1.93 23.14 3.46
CA ALA A 322 -2.55 23.94 2.42
C ALA A 322 -1.58 24.96 1.80
N VAL A 323 -0.78 25.65 2.62
CA VAL A 323 0.20 26.64 2.13
C VAL A 323 1.30 25.97 1.30
N THR A 324 1.82 24.82 1.74
CA THR A 324 2.87 24.10 0.98
C THR A 324 2.37 23.50 -0.34
N THR A 325 1.06 23.34 -0.50
CA THR A 325 0.46 22.88 -1.77
C THR A 325 0.26 24.03 -2.77
N LEU A 326 0.25 25.30 -2.28
CA LEU A 326 0.05 26.50 -3.11
C LEU A 326 1.37 27.10 -3.63
N ILE A 327 2.51 26.66 -3.10
CA ILE A 327 3.86 27.09 -3.53
C ILE A 327 4.43 26.05 -4.49
#